data_69ac643da15221e32ded77bf1153a44c
#
_entry.id   69ac643da15221e32ded77bf1153a44c
#
_cell.length_a   1.000
_cell.length_b   1.000
_cell.length_c   1.000
_cell.angle_alpha   90.00
_cell.angle_beta   90.00
_cell.angle_gamma   90.00
#
_symmetry.space_group_name_H-M   'P 1'
#
loop_
_entity.id
_entity.type
_entity.pdbx_description
1 polymer ?
#
loop_
_entity_poly.entity_id
_entity_poly.type
_entity_poly.pdbx_seq_one_letter_code
_entity_poly.pdbx_strand_id
1 'polypeptide(L)'
;MVTVAKARRSASPKGRILGTRVPAFFPAKGAVSAIIFGEAPGPNGADKSKIPFFGDRAGRPLYEALEADDRVRFTRPLDQVRWDGAALVEAGIRPVVSDVALSNAYPVCPTDDGEHFRAPTKAEMSSPENVRRVRAELAKARRRGLHSVIVLGKTADWLLGTHLGLRDDPDIAYHQITHPSPLGLMGMAKRAGKGVRVSTMKDEWKRKFAEMLRSKP
;
A
#
# COMPACT_ATOMS: atom_id res chain seq x y z
N MET A 1 -38.46 -23.03 38.88
CA MET A 1 -37.79 -21.85 38.28
C MET A 1 -36.61 -22.37 37.46
N VAL A 2 -36.72 -22.36 36.14
CA VAL A 2 -35.64 -22.82 35.23
C VAL A 2 -34.93 -21.58 34.74
N THR A 3 -33.68 -21.42 35.15
CA THR A 3 -32.85 -20.30 34.74
C THR A 3 -32.35 -20.56 33.30
N VAL A 4 -32.87 -19.83 32.31
CA VAL A 4 -32.42 -19.89 30.94
C VAL A 4 -31.07 -19.18 30.85
N ALA A 5 -30.00 -19.94 30.67
CA ALA A 5 -28.65 -19.42 30.40
C ALA A 5 -28.67 -18.66 29.08
N LYS A 6 -28.43 -17.34 29.15
CA LYS A 6 -28.28 -16.46 28.00
C LYS A 6 -27.03 -16.87 27.24
N ALA A 7 -27.20 -17.58 26.11
CA ALA A 7 -26.09 -17.94 25.23
C ALA A 7 -25.33 -16.67 24.85
N ARG A 8 -24.05 -16.55 25.24
CA ARG A 8 -23.13 -15.54 24.77
C ARG A 8 -23.00 -15.72 23.24
N ARG A 9 -23.56 -14.78 22.49
CA ARG A 9 -23.24 -14.66 21.05
C ARG A 9 -21.72 -14.54 20.95
N SER A 10 -21.06 -15.55 20.39
CA SER A 10 -19.66 -15.46 20.03
C SER A 10 -19.54 -14.28 19.07
N ALA A 11 -18.72 -13.30 19.42
CA ALA A 11 -18.40 -12.22 18.51
C ALA A 11 -17.85 -12.85 17.23
N SER A 12 -18.50 -12.60 16.10
CA SER A 12 -17.99 -13.02 14.81
C SER A 12 -16.55 -12.51 14.65
N PRO A 13 -15.60 -13.32 14.14
CA PRO A 13 -14.25 -12.86 13.94
C PRO A 13 -14.28 -11.59 13.09
N LYS A 14 -13.47 -10.59 13.47
CA LYS A 14 -13.34 -9.33 12.75
C LYS A 14 -13.20 -9.61 11.26
N GLY A 15 -14.21 -9.24 10.49
CA GLY A 15 -14.34 -9.59 9.09
C GLY A 15 -13.41 -8.76 8.19
N ARG A 16 -13.53 -8.99 6.91
CA ARG A 16 -12.90 -8.22 5.84
C ARG A 16 -13.98 -7.70 4.93
N ILE A 17 -13.78 -6.54 4.31
CA ILE A 17 -14.77 -5.96 3.39
C ILE A 17 -14.99 -6.91 2.21
N LEU A 18 -13.90 -7.44 1.64
CA LEU A 18 -13.94 -8.50 0.63
C LEU A 18 -12.90 -9.55 0.98
N GLY A 19 -13.28 -10.79 1.02
CA GLY A 19 -12.47 -11.90 1.51
C GLY A 19 -11.27 -12.31 0.65
N THR A 20 -10.92 -11.57 -0.40
CA THR A 20 -9.88 -11.96 -1.35
C THR A 20 -8.59 -11.16 -1.17
N ARG A 21 -7.47 -11.87 -1.32
CA ARG A 21 -6.12 -11.29 -1.26
C ARG A 21 -5.85 -10.41 -2.48
N VAL A 22 -5.20 -9.27 -2.25
CA VAL A 22 -4.57 -8.46 -3.27
C VAL A 22 -3.09 -8.87 -3.35
N PRO A 23 -2.65 -9.51 -4.44
CA PRO A 23 -1.28 -9.96 -4.58
C PRO A 23 -0.32 -8.79 -4.78
N ALA A 24 0.97 -9.01 -4.48
CA ALA A 24 2.01 -8.08 -4.88
C ALA A 24 2.07 -7.96 -6.41
N PHE A 25 2.23 -6.75 -6.89
CA PHE A 25 2.24 -6.42 -8.31
C PHE A 25 3.67 -6.14 -8.78
N PHE A 26 4.19 -7.05 -9.58
CA PHE A 26 5.55 -7.02 -10.12
C PHE A 26 5.53 -6.68 -11.61
N PRO A 27 6.61 -6.06 -12.14
CA PRO A 27 6.79 -5.99 -13.58
C PRO A 27 6.86 -7.40 -14.19
N ALA A 28 6.29 -7.56 -15.38
CA ALA A 28 6.23 -8.86 -16.07
C ALA A 28 7.64 -9.44 -16.31
N LYS A 29 8.59 -8.58 -16.61
CA LYS A 29 10.00 -8.93 -16.87
C LYS A 29 10.94 -7.82 -16.40
N GLY A 30 12.25 -8.05 -16.44
CA GLY A 30 13.28 -7.06 -16.12
C GLY A 30 13.61 -6.96 -14.62
N ALA A 31 14.38 -5.95 -14.28
CA ALA A 31 14.81 -5.66 -12.90
C ALA A 31 13.64 -5.23 -12.00
N VAL A 32 13.89 -5.24 -10.71
CA VAL A 32 13.05 -4.63 -9.67
C VAL A 32 14.00 -3.90 -8.73
N SER A 33 14.25 -2.64 -8.98
CA SER A 33 15.16 -1.82 -8.17
C SER A 33 14.53 -1.43 -6.83
N ALA A 34 13.22 -1.22 -6.81
CA ALA A 34 12.50 -0.83 -5.62
C ALA A 34 11.21 -1.66 -5.41
N ILE A 35 10.85 -1.87 -4.15
CA ILE A 35 9.53 -2.37 -3.77
C ILE A 35 8.85 -1.39 -2.81
N ILE A 36 7.59 -1.08 -3.09
CA ILE A 36 6.80 -0.11 -2.32
C ILE A 36 5.72 -0.86 -1.54
N PHE A 37 5.72 -0.68 -0.22
CA PHE A 37 4.73 -1.28 0.67
C PHE A 37 3.77 -0.24 1.24
N GLY A 38 2.48 -0.46 1.05
CA GLY A 38 1.42 0.23 1.79
C GLY A 38 0.99 -0.55 3.02
N GLU A 39 -0.05 -0.06 3.68
CA GLU A 39 -0.64 -0.66 4.88
C GLU A 39 -1.49 -1.89 4.53
N ALA A 40 -2.57 -1.69 3.79
CA ALA A 40 -3.51 -2.71 3.33
C ALA A 40 -4.30 -2.18 2.13
N PRO A 41 -4.94 -3.06 1.33
CA PRO A 41 -5.83 -2.64 0.25
C PRO A 41 -7.01 -1.81 0.75
N GLY A 42 -7.33 -0.72 0.07
CA GLY A 42 -8.53 0.05 0.34
C GLY A 42 -9.78 -0.56 -0.33
N PRO A 43 -10.99 -0.33 0.25
CA PRO A 43 -12.23 -0.98 -0.19
C PRO A 43 -12.69 -0.56 -1.58
N ASN A 44 -12.42 0.67 -1.97
CA ASN A 44 -12.90 1.24 -3.24
C ASN A 44 -11.86 1.18 -4.36
N GLY A 45 -10.63 0.82 -4.05
CA GLY A 45 -9.53 0.78 -5.01
C GLY A 45 -8.90 -0.58 -5.15
N ALA A 46 -7.82 -0.83 -4.40
CA ALA A 46 -7.01 -2.04 -4.54
C ALA A 46 -7.80 -3.33 -4.30
N ASP A 47 -8.80 -3.33 -3.41
CA ASP A 47 -9.65 -4.50 -3.20
C ASP A 47 -10.58 -4.79 -4.39
N LYS A 48 -10.97 -3.81 -5.19
CA LYS A 48 -11.75 -3.98 -6.43
C LYS A 48 -10.84 -4.32 -7.62
N SER A 49 -9.79 -3.55 -7.80
CA SER A 49 -8.87 -3.71 -8.94
C SER A 49 -7.95 -4.93 -8.83
N LYS A 50 -7.75 -5.46 -7.61
CA LYS A 50 -6.77 -6.50 -7.27
C LYS A 50 -5.31 -6.11 -7.58
N ILE A 51 -5.06 -4.80 -7.64
CA ILE A 51 -3.73 -4.23 -7.83
C ILE A 51 -3.45 -3.26 -6.68
N PRO A 52 -2.32 -3.39 -5.95
CA PRO A 52 -2.00 -2.53 -4.83
C PRO A 52 -2.13 -1.04 -5.20
N PHE A 53 -2.79 -0.25 -4.33
CA PHE A 53 -3.05 1.18 -4.48
C PHE A 53 -3.94 1.60 -5.65
N PHE A 54 -4.19 0.75 -6.65
CA PHE A 54 -4.87 1.13 -7.88
C PHE A 54 -6.36 1.37 -7.66
N GLY A 55 -6.77 2.63 -7.82
CA GLY A 55 -8.12 3.12 -7.52
C GLY A 55 -8.32 3.62 -6.08
N ASP A 56 -7.36 3.41 -5.17
CA ASP A 56 -7.40 3.99 -3.83
C ASP A 56 -7.08 5.49 -3.85
N ARG A 57 -7.72 6.26 -2.96
CA ARG A 57 -7.43 7.71 -2.84
C ARG A 57 -5.96 8.00 -2.55
N ALA A 58 -5.32 7.17 -1.75
CA ALA A 58 -3.89 7.25 -1.49
C ALA A 58 -3.03 6.79 -2.68
N GLY A 59 -3.56 5.94 -3.54
CA GLY A 59 -2.85 5.43 -4.70
C GLY A 59 -2.64 6.47 -5.79
N ARG A 60 -3.55 7.42 -5.95
CA ARG A 60 -3.44 8.42 -7.01
C ARG A 60 -2.13 9.22 -6.98
N PRO A 61 -1.72 9.84 -5.85
CA PRO A 61 -0.41 10.51 -5.79
C PRO A 61 0.78 9.59 -6.05
N LEU A 62 0.69 8.32 -5.62
CA LEU A 62 1.73 7.33 -5.86
C LEU A 62 1.87 7.02 -7.36
N TYR A 63 0.78 6.71 -8.04
CA TYR A 63 0.79 6.42 -9.48
C TYR A 63 1.19 7.63 -10.30
N GLU A 64 0.75 8.85 -9.95
CA GLU A 64 1.20 10.10 -10.58
C GLU A 64 2.72 10.30 -10.43
N ALA A 65 3.29 9.97 -9.28
CA ALA A 65 4.74 10.08 -9.06
C ALA A 65 5.53 9.00 -9.83
N LEU A 66 5.01 7.77 -9.90
CA LEU A 66 5.62 6.69 -10.68
C LEU A 66 5.56 6.96 -12.19
N GLU A 67 4.46 7.55 -12.69
CA GLU A 67 4.29 7.93 -14.08
C GLU A 67 5.26 9.05 -14.46
N ALA A 68 5.41 10.07 -13.61
CA ALA A 68 6.36 11.16 -13.81
C ALA A 68 7.84 10.70 -13.78
N ASP A 69 8.14 9.54 -13.21
CA ASP A 69 9.48 8.92 -13.17
C ASP A 69 9.62 7.74 -14.17
N ASP A 70 8.70 7.64 -15.15
CA ASP A 70 8.65 6.59 -16.19
C ASP A 70 8.61 5.13 -15.64
N ARG A 71 8.18 4.97 -14.39
CA ARG A 71 8.08 3.65 -13.72
C ARG A 71 6.72 2.99 -13.86
N VAL A 72 5.72 3.72 -14.32
CA VAL A 72 4.41 3.21 -14.66
C VAL A 72 3.88 3.88 -15.92
N ARG A 73 3.15 3.12 -16.70
CA ARG A 73 2.26 3.61 -17.76
C ARG A 73 0.93 2.88 -17.66
N PHE A 74 -0.11 3.44 -18.23
CA PHE A 74 -1.42 2.79 -18.26
C PHE A 74 -1.70 2.20 -19.63
N THR A 75 -2.47 1.11 -19.66
CA THR A 75 -2.88 0.45 -20.92
C THR A 75 -3.77 1.33 -21.79
N ARG A 76 -4.46 2.31 -21.18
CA ARG A 76 -5.30 3.34 -21.82
C ARG A 76 -5.17 4.64 -21.02
N PRO A 77 -5.45 5.81 -21.60
CA PRO A 77 -5.50 7.08 -20.89
C PRO A 77 -6.45 7.04 -19.69
N LEU A 78 -6.07 7.73 -18.62
CA LEU A 78 -6.90 7.90 -17.42
C LEU A 78 -7.96 8.99 -17.56
N ASP A 79 -7.95 9.72 -18.67
CA ASP A 79 -8.84 10.82 -18.92
C ASP A 79 -10.30 10.35 -18.88
N GLN A 80 -11.14 11.13 -18.19
CA GLN A 80 -12.58 10.89 -18.07
C GLN A 80 -12.99 9.65 -17.24
N VAL A 81 -12.07 8.87 -16.72
CA VAL A 81 -12.39 7.75 -15.83
C VAL A 81 -12.18 8.15 -14.37
N ARG A 82 -13.19 7.91 -13.55
CA ARG A 82 -13.06 8.16 -12.10
C ARG A 82 -11.96 7.27 -11.52
N TRP A 83 -11.10 7.87 -10.68
CA TRP A 83 -10.08 7.12 -9.94
C TRP A 83 -10.74 6.27 -8.84
N ASP A 84 -11.21 5.10 -9.22
CA ASP A 84 -11.94 4.13 -8.42
C ASP A 84 -11.66 2.74 -9.00
N GLY A 85 -11.42 1.73 -8.14
CA GLY A 85 -10.97 0.42 -8.61
C GLY A 85 -11.95 -0.28 -9.54
N ALA A 86 -13.26 -0.19 -9.26
CA ALA A 86 -14.29 -0.80 -10.12
C ALA A 86 -14.37 -0.09 -11.47
N ALA A 87 -14.43 1.25 -11.47
CA ALA A 87 -14.49 2.05 -12.71
C ALA A 87 -13.26 1.82 -13.62
N LEU A 88 -12.06 1.74 -13.02
CA LEU A 88 -10.83 1.49 -13.77
C LEU A 88 -10.80 0.08 -14.39
N VAL A 89 -11.29 -0.93 -13.66
CA VAL A 89 -11.42 -2.30 -14.17
C VAL A 89 -12.44 -2.38 -15.30
N GLU A 90 -13.60 -1.76 -15.13
CA GLU A 90 -14.67 -1.69 -16.16
C GLU A 90 -14.18 -1.01 -17.43
N ALA A 91 -13.41 0.08 -17.31
CA ALA A 91 -12.80 0.76 -18.45
C ALA A 91 -11.64 -0.03 -19.09
N GLY A 92 -11.25 -1.19 -18.55
CA GLY A 92 -10.11 -1.98 -19.02
C GLY A 92 -8.76 -1.30 -18.83
N ILE A 93 -8.66 -0.35 -17.89
CA ILE A 93 -7.43 0.36 -17.60
C ILE A 93 -6.63 -0.44 -16.58
N ARG A 94 -5.36 -0.69 -16.88
CA ARG A 94 -4.42 -1.36 -15.99
C ARG A 94 -3.07 -0.65 -15.99
N PRO A 95 -2.39 -0.58 -14.83
CA PRO A 95 -1.01 -0.13 -14.80
C PRO A 95 -0.08 -1.20 -15.39
N VAL A 96 0.96 -0.75 -16.04
CA VAL A 96 2.12 -1.54 -16.44
C VAL A 96 3.32 -0.94 -15.74
N VAL A 97 3.87 -1.64 -14.78
CA VAL A 97 5.03 -1.17 -14.00
C VAL A 97 6.34 -1.66 -14.63
N SER A 98 7.36 -0.84 -14.52
CA SER A 98 8.74 -1.16 -14.88
C SER A 98 9.65 -0.86 -13.68
N ASP A 99 10.59 -1.75 -13.40
CA ASP A 99 11.63 -1.58 -12.38
C ASP A 99 11.15 -1.34 -10.94
N VAL A 100 9.85 -1.39 -10.68
CA VAL A 100 9.26 -1.29 -9.32
C VAL A 100 8.25 -2.38 -9.08
N ALA A 101 8.16 -2.85 -7.82
CA ALA A 101 7.08 -3.72 -7.36
C ALA A 101 6.21 -2.97 -6.33
N LEU A 102 4.91 -3.29 -6.31
CA LEU A 102 3.94 -2.72 -5.38
C LEU A 102 3.36 -3.82 -4.51
N SER A 103 3.23 -3.60 -3.22
CA SER A 103 2.63 -4.53 -2.27
C SER A 103 1.98 -3.81 -1.08
N ASN A 104 1.40 -4.59 -0.17
CA ASN A 104 0.88 -4.11 1.11
C ASN A 104 1.45 -4.95 2.25
N ALA A 105 1.67 -4.33 3.40
CA ALA A 105 2.08 -5.02 4.62
C ALA A 105 1.05 -6.07 5.05
N TYR A 106 -0.24 -5.81 4.79
CA TYR A 106 -1.34 -6.76 4.97
C TYR A 106 -2.11 -6.94 3.65
N PRO A 107 -2.36 -8.17 3.18
CA PRO A 107 -2.76 -8.39 1.78
C PRO A 107 -4.26 -8.31 1.50
N VAL A 108 -5.08 -8.03 2.51
CA VAL A 108 -6.54 -7.96 2.39
C VAL A 108 -7.07 -6.70 3.02
N CYS A 109 -8.27 -6.28 2.61
CA CYS A 109 -8.95 -5.10 3.15
C CYS A 109 -9.56 -5.41 4.52
N PRO A 110 -9.02 -4.91 5.65
CA PRO A 110 -9.56 -5.20 6.96
C PRO A 110 -10.73 -4.28 7.31
N THR A 111 -11.70 -4.84 8.05
CA THR A 111 -12.88 -4.15 8.56
C THR A 111 -13.36 -4.80 9.85
N ASP A 112 -14.07 -4.07 10.68
CA ASP A 112 -14.74 -4.60 11.87
C ASP A 112 -16.27 -4.78 11.65
N ASP A 113 -16.84 -4.07 10.70
CA ASP A 113 -18.29 -4.03 10.40
C ASP A 113 -18.66 -4.50 8.99
N GLY A 114 -17.68 -4.78 8.13
CA GLY A 114 -17.89 -5.17 6.74
C GLY A 114 -17.99 -3.99 5.76
N GLU A 115 -18.01 -2.75 6.26
CA GLU A 115 -18.25 -1.54 5.47
C GLU A 115 -17.07 -0.55 5.52
N HIS A 116 -16.51 -0.34 6.72
CA HIS A 116 -15.49 0.67 6.95
C HIS A 116 -14.10 0.05 7.07
N PHE A 117 -13.17 0.61 6.33
CA PHE A 117 -11.76 0.26 6.44
C PHE A 117 -11.24 0.60 7.84
N ARG A 118 -10.48 -0.32 8.42
CA ARG A 118 -9.64 -0.10 9.58
C ARG A 118 -8.18 -0.45 9.30
N ALA A 119 -7.26 0.08 10.10
CA ALA A 119 -5.87 -0.37 10.04
C ALA A 119 -5.75 -1.86 10.46
N PRO A 120 -4.91 -2.65 9.80
CA PRO A 120 -4.62 -4.00 10.26
C PRO A 120 -3.93 -3.96 11.63
N THR A 121 -4.27 -4.89 12.50
CA THR A 121 -3.61 -5.04 13.79
C THR A 121 -2.19 -5.61 13.64
N LYS A 122 -1.36 -5.40 14.65
CA LYS A 122 -0.01 -6.01 14.69
C LYS A 122 -0.09 -7.53 14.60
N ALA A 123 -1.05 -8.16 15.29
CA ALA A 123 -1.24 -9.62 15.25
C ALA A 123 -1.61 -10.13 13.85
N GLU A 124 -2.49 -9.42 13.12
CA GLU A 124 -2.82 -9.77 11.74
C GLU A 124 -1.59 -9.66 10.82
N MET A 125 -0.82 -8.58 10.95
CA MET A 125 0.38 -8.36 10.15
C MET A 125 1.51 -9.33 10.47
N SER A 126 1.74 -9.66 11.74
CA SER A 126 2.80 -10.57 12.18
C SER A 126 2.40 -12.05 12.17
N SER A 127 1.24 -12.40 11.64
CA SER A 127 0.87 -13.81 11.48
C SER A 127 1.93 -14.56 10.66
N PRO A 128 2.27 -15.81 11.02
CA PRO A 128 3.32 -16.57 10.31
C PRO A 128 3.09 -16.67 8.80
N GLU A 129 1.83 -16.76 8.37
CA GLU A 129 1.47 -16.78 6.95
C GLU A 129 1.82 -15.45 6.26
N ASN A 130 1.45 -14.32 6.87
CA ASN A 130 1.71 -13.00 6.31
C ASN A 130 3.20 -12.69 6.26
N VAL A 131 3.93 -13.02 7.32
CA VAL A 131 5.39 -12.85 7.37
C VAL A 131 6.08 -13.68 6.29
N ARG A 132 5.70 -14.96 6.11
CA ARG A 132 6.23 -15.80 5.01
C ARG A 132 5.97 -15.18 3.65
N ARG A 133 4.75 -14.64 3.44
CA ARG A 133 4.40 -13.95 2.19
C ARG A 133 5.32 -12.75 1.92
N VAL A 134 5.45 -11.84 2.89
CA VAL A 134 6.29 -10.63 2.73
C VAL A 134 7.74 -11.01 2.45
N ARG A 135 8.29 -11.99 3.18
CA ARG A 135 9.65 -12.50 2.94
C ARG A 135 9.81 -13.10 1.55
N ALA A 136 8.81 -13.82 1.06
CA ALA A 136 8.83 -14.38 -0.31
C ALA A 136 8.80 -13.28 -1.39
N GLU A 137 8.02 -12.22 -1.18
CA GLU A 137 7.96 -11.05 -2.07
C GLU A 137 9.31 -10.30 -2.08
N LEU A 138 9.91 -10.06 -0.93
CA LEU A 138 11.24 -9.46 -0.81
C LEU A 138 12.31 -10.33 -1.47
N ALA A 139 12.30 -11.64 -1.23
CA ALA A 139 13.23 -12.57 -1.86
C ALA A 139 13.08 -12.60 -3.39
N LYS A 140 11.83 -12.53 -3.90
CA LYS A 140 11.55 -12.40 -5.34
C LYS A 140 12.13 -11.10 -5.90
N ALA A 141 11.94 -9.99 -5.21
CA ALA A 141 12.47 -8.68 -5.62
C ALA A 141 14.01 -8.67 -5.59
N ARG A 142 14.64 -9.23 -4.55
CA ARG A 142 16.12 -9.33 -4.42
C ARG A 142 16.74 -10.11 -5.56
N ARG A 143 16.16 -11.23 -5.98
CA ARG A 143 16.63 -11.98 -7.16
C ARG A 143 16.56 -11.19 -8.47
N ARG A 144 15.85 -10.05 -8.47
CA ARG A 144 15.68 -9.13 -9.61
C ARG A 144 16.39 -7.79 -9.42
N GLY A 145 17.28 -7.67 -8.42
CA GLY A 145 18.12 -6.49 -8.22
C GLY A 145 17.55 -5.46 -7.24
N LEU A 146 16.70 -5.88 -6.30
CA LEU A 146 16.18 -4.98 -5.26
C LEU A 146 17.31 -4.35 -4.46
N HIS A 147 17.31 -3.02 -4.38
CA HIS A 147 18.19 -2.25 -3.52
C HIS A 147 17.44 -1.18 -2.69
N SER A 148 16.15 -0.94 -2.94
CA SER A 148 15.36 0.06 -2.22
C SER A 148 14.02 -0.50 -1.74
N VAL A 149 13.69 -0.28 -0.47
CA VAL A 149 12.38 -0.57 0.13
C VAL A 149 11.75 0.73 0.60
N ILE A 150 10.62 1.10 0.01
CA ILE A 150 9.89 2.31 0.36
C ILE A 150 8.59 1.93 1.07
N VAL A 151 8.38 2.45 2.27
CA VAL A 151 7.26 2.11 3.11
C VAL A 151 6.37 3.33 3.36
N LEU A 152 5.09 3.18 3.04
CA LEU A 152 4.09 4.23 3.14
C LEU A 152 3.34 4.14 4.47
N GLY A 153 3.71 5.02 5.42
CA GLY A 153 3.05 5.14 6.72
C GLY A 153 3.62 4.25 7.83
N LYS A 154 3.21 4.55 9.05
CA LYS A 154 3.76 3.93 10.26
C LYS A 154 3.36 2.47 10.46
N THR A 155 2.17 2.08 10.01
CA THR A 155 1.66 0.71 10.18
C THR A 155 2.48 -0.29 9.38
N ALA A 156 2.72 0.02 8.10
CA ALA A 156 3.56 -0.79 7.24
C ALA A 156 5.02 -0.79 7.71
N ASP A 157 5.52 0.38 8.15
CA ASP A 157 6.86 0.54 8.69
C ASP A 157 7.12 -0.31 9.95
N TRP A 158 6.12 -0.46 10.82
CA TRP A 158 6.23 -1.36 11.96
C TRP A 158 6.52 -2.81 11.50
N LEU A 159 5.83 -3.32 10.48
CA LEU A 159 6.08 -4.68 9.99
C LEU A 159 7.44 -4.79 9.30
N LEU A 160 7.73 -3.92 8.31
CA LEU A 160 8.92 -4.06 7.47
C LEU A 160 10.18 -3.61 8.21
N GLY A 161 10.14 -2.43 8.81
CA GLY A 161 11.29 -1.82 9.46
C GLY A 161 11.60 -2.40 10.83
N THR A 162 10.57 -2.56 11.69
CA THR A 162 10.77 -2.98 13.08
C THR A 162 10.70 -4.50 13.25
N HIS A 163 9.60 -5.13 12.79
CA HIS A 163 9.37 -6.55 13.03
C HIS A 163 10.24 -7.47 12.15
N LEU A 164 10.47 -7.08 10.90
CA LEU A 164 11.33 -7.83 9.96
C LEU A 164 12.77 -7.32 9.91
N GLY A 165 13.08 -6.19 10.55
CA GLY A 165 14.45 -5.68 10.69
C GLY A 165 15.05 -5.08 9.42
N LEU A 166 14.24 -4.68 8.43
CA LEU A 166 14.77 -4.18 7.15
C LEU A 166 15.46 -2.82 7.24
N ARG A 167 15.31 -2.09 8.35
CA ARG A 167 16.05 -0.84 8.56
C ARG A 167 17.55 -1.07 8.75
N ASP A 168 17.90 -2.21 9.30
CA ASP A 168 19.28 -2.57 9.65
C ASP A 168 19.92 -3.47 8.57
N ASP A 169 19.24 -3.65 7.43
CA ASP A 169 19.73 -4.44 6.31
C ASP A 169 20.72 -3.61 5.47
N PRO A 170 22.02 -3.96 5.46
CA PRO A 170 23.05 -3.16 4.80
C PRO A 170 22.92 -3.11 3.28
N ASP A 171 22.19 -4.07 2.68
CA ASP A 171 22.02 -4.17 1.24
C ASP A 171 20.78 -3.43 0.75
N ILE A 172 20.03 -2.76 1.64
CA ILE A 172 18.76 -2.13 1.35
C ILE A 172 18.74 -0.65 1.77
N ALA A 173 18.55 0.24 0.83
CA ALA A 173 18.13 1.61 1.13
C ALA A 173 16.68 1.60 1.64
N TYR A 174 16.51 1.64 2.97
CA TYR A 174 15.20 1.61 3.60
C TYR A 174 14.64 3.02 3.80
N HIS A 175 13.46 3.29 3.26
CA HIS A 175 12.81 4.59 3.33
C HIS A 175 11.41 4.49 3.92
N GLN A 176 11.10 5.36 4.88
CA GLN A 176 9.75 5.57 5.37
C GLN A 176 9.25 6.96 4.96
N ILE A 177 8.10 7.02 4.33
CA ILE A 177 7.43 8.29 3.99
C ILE A 177 5.99 8.26 4.52
N THR A 178 5.41 9.44 4.76
CA THR A 178 4.00 9.57 5.15
C THR A 178 3.10 8.89 4.13
N HIS A 179 2.08 8.16 4.58
CA HIS A 179 1.08 7.58 3.69
C HIS A 179 0.35 8.70 2.91
N PRO A 180 0.26 8.63 1.57
CA PRO A 180 -0.27 9.71 0.73
C PRO A 180 -1.81 9.78 0.70
N SER A 181 -2.47 9.29 1.74
CA SER A 181 -3.91 9.48 1.94
C SER A 181 -4.24 10.95 2.22
N PRO A 182 -5.49 11.38 1.99
CA PRO A 182 -5.93 12.73 2.36
C PRO A 182 -5.58 13.10 3.81
N LEU A 183 -5.80 12.19 4.76
CA LEU A 183 -5.44 12.41 6.17
C LEU A 183 -3.92 12.54 6.38
N GLY A 184 -3.11 11.74 5.70
CA GLY A 184 -1.65 11.82 5.75
C GLY A 184 -1.14 13.16 5.22
N LEU A 185 -1.63 13.59 4.07
CA LEU A 185 -1.28 14.88 3.46
C LEU A 185 -1.78 16.07 4.28
N MET A 186 -2.99 16.01 4.85
CA MET A 186 -3.48 17.01 5.81
C MET A 186 -2.59 17.08 7.06
N GLY A 187 -2.15 15.96 7.58
CA GLY A 187 -1.20 15.90 8.68
C GLY A 187 0.16 16.52 8.33
N MET A 188 0.64 16.37 7.11
CA MET A 188 1.83 17.09 6.62
C MET A 188 1.60 18.58 6.57
N ALA A 189 0.50 19.05 5.98
CA ALA A 189 0.15 20.46 5.90
C ALA A 189 0.06 21.11 7.30
N LYS A 190 -0.58 20.43 8.25
CA LYS A 190 -0.68 20.92 9.64
C LYS A 190 0.70 21.09 10.30
N ARG A 191 1.62 20.15 10.08
CA ARG A 191 3.00 20.24 10.61
C ARG A 191 3.85 21.31 9.92
N ALA A 192 3.62 21.56 8.65
CA ALA A 192 4.34 22.57 7.87
C ALA A 192 3.95 24.01 8.24
N GLY A 193 2.81 24.21 8.89
CA GLY A 193 2.39 25.49 9.45
C GLY A 193 1.04 26.02 8.95
N LYS A 194 0.60 27.11 9.55
CA LYS A 194 -0.68 27.76 9.22
C LYS A 194 -0.68 28.27 7.77
N GLY A 195 -1.73 27.96 7.01
CA GLY A 195 -1.90 28.41 5.63
C GLY A 195 -1.29 27.51 4.55
N VAL A 196 -0.55 26.45 4.93
CA VAL A 196 -0.01 25.50 3.95
C VAL A 196 -1.13 24.63 3.36
N ARG A 197 -1.19 24.58 2.03
CA ARG A 197 -2.23 23.84 1.30
C ARG A 197 -1.88 22.35 1.19
N VAL A 198 -2.90 21.51 1.21
CA VAL A 198 -2.73 20.04 1.02
C VAL A 198 -2.18 19.73 -0.38
N SER A 199 -2.53 20.50 -1.40
CA SER A 199 -1.95 20.37 -2.75
C SER A 199 -0.44 20.54 -2.76
N THR A 200 0.08 21.56 -2.06
CA THR A 200 1.53 21.77 -1.91
C THR A 200 2.21 20.58 -1.25
N MET A 201 1.56 19.98 -0.25
CA MET A 201 2.09 18.79 0.42
C MET A 201 2.05 17.55 -0.47
N LYS A 202 1.07 17.45 -1.38
CA LYS A 202 1.03 16.39 -2.39
C LYS A 202 2.23 16.48 -3.34
N ASP A 203 2.55 17.67 -3.80
CA ASP A 203 3.69 17.88 -4.72
C ASP A 203 5.03 17.67 -4.01
N GLU A 204 5.17 18.13 -2.78
CA GLU A 204 6.34 17.84 -1.95
C GLU A 204 6.50 16.35 -1.68
N TRP A 205 5.40 15.65 -1.39
CA TRP A 205 5.39 14.20 -1.19
C TRP A 205 5.88 13.48 -2.45
N LYS A 206 5.36 13.83 -3.64
CA LYS A 206 5.78 13.24 -4.91
C LYS A 206 7.28 13.45 -5.18
N ARG A 207 7.78 14.66 -4.93
CA ARG A 207 9.20 14.99 -5.07
C ARG A 207 10.08 14.11 -4.17
N LYS A 208 9.78 14.05 -2.86
CA LYS A 208 10.49 13.20 -1.90
C LYS A 208 10.44 11.72 -2.27
N PHE A 209 9.29 11.25 -2.71
CA PHE A 209 9.11 9.87 -3.14
C PHE A 209 9.98 9.54 -4.37
N ALA A 210 10.06 10.43 -5.35
CA ALA A 210 10.92 10.26 -6.53
C ALA A 210 12.42 10.25 -6.15
N GLU A 211 12.85 11.05 -5.16
CA GLU A 211 14.22 11.01 -4.62
C GLU A 211 14.55 9.63 -4.01
N MET A 212 13.61 9.06 -3.23
CA MET A 212 13.78 7.73 -2.64
C MET A 212 13.84 6.61 -3.68
N LEU A 213 13.11 6.74 -4.79
CA LEU A 213 13.17 5.78 -5.91
C LEU A 213 14.55 5.73 -6.59
N ARG A 214 15.30 6.82 -6.55
CA ARG A 214 16.63 6.97 -7.19
C ARG A 214 17.77 6.71 -6.22
N SER A 215 17.50 6.64 -4.92
CA SER A 215 18.53 6.39 -3.91
C SER A 215 19.06 4.95 -4.02
N LYS A 216 20.35 4.80 -3.76
CA LYS A 216 21.06 3.52 -3.63
C LYS A 216 21.57 3.38 -2.21
N PRO A 217 21.83 2.16 -1.71
CA PRO A 217 22.48 1.92 -0.43
C PRO A 217 23.80 2.65 -0.30
#